data_f9d9cad975e34ce280ea639ad9fbfca7
#
_entry.id   f9d9cad975e34ce280ea639ad9fbfca7
#
_cell.length_a   1.000
_cell.length_b   1.000
_cell.length_c   1.000
_cell.angle_alpha   90.00
_cell.angle_beta   90.00
_cell.angle_gamma   90.00
#
_symmetry.space_group_name_H-M   'P 1'
#
loop_
_entity.id
_entity.type
_entity.pdbx_description
1 polymer ?
#
loop_
_entity_poly.entity_id
_entity_poly.type
_entity_poly.pdbx_seq_one_letter_code
_entity_poly.pdbx_strand_id
1 'polypeptide(L)'
;LHRKSENIYNMIKSMTGYGKAEAILETGKITVEVRSLNGKTADISLKTSMLPKDKEMAVRQKIAAALTRGNIDFFITFEPNAADSAKKINMALAMEYYNQLFELGSKIAGANGSIVGAANLWTQGPNDLLATIIRMPEVMDAKKQDVITDENWPVVEACIDEALANINAFRAQEGEVLYKDVTSKVENIMEFSRQVETFEQERVEAIREKILGRCAELKAEPDQSRLEQEMIFYIEKLDLNEERVRLRQHCKYFLDTIAAEDCPGKKLGFIAQ
;
A
#
# COMPACT_ATOMS: atom_id res chain seq x y z
N LEU A 1 -17.93 35.80 2.38
CA LEU A 1 -18.15 34.69 1.39
C LEU A 1 -16.86 34.20 0.72
N HIS A 2 -15.67 34.19 1.43
CA HIS A 2 -14.41 33.77 0.81
C HIS A 2 -13.51 32.96 1.76
N ARG A 3 -14.09 32.03 2.55
CA ARG A 3 -13.31 31.15 3.47
C ARG A 3 -13.73 29.69 3.41
N LYS A 4 -14.15 29.17 2.25
CA LYS A 4 -14.54 27.75 2.07
C LYS A 4 -13.67 26.95 1.12
N SER A 5 -12.54 27.48 0.62
CA SER A 5 -11.70 26.78 -0.37
C SER A 5 -10.31 26.37 0.12
N GLU A 6 -9.97 26.57 1.41
CA GLU A 6 -8.63 26.23 1.93
C GLU A 6 -8.55 25.03 2.90
N ASN A 7 -9.68 24.35 3.15
CA ASN A 7 -9.73 23.23 4.10
C ASN A 7 -9.59 21.83 3.44
N ILE A 8 -8.91 21.74 2.29
CA ILE A 8 -8.68 20.44 1.60
C ILE A 8 -7.48 19.70 2.21
N TYR A 9 -6.74 20.27 3.14
CA TYR A 9 -5.46 19.71 3.62
C TYR A 9 -5.52 18.83 4.87
N ASN A 10 -6.67 18.75 5.56
CA ASN A 10 -6.82 17.91 6.76
C ASN A 10 -7.68 16.66 6.51
N MET A 11 -7.53 16.02 5.37
CA MET A 11 -8.26 14.77 5.10
C MET A 11 -7.50 13.57 5.65
N ILE A 12 -8.22 12.73 6.41
CA ILE A 12 -7.74 11.39 6.76
C ILE A 12 -7.36 10.67 5.46
N LYS A 13 -6.13 10.16 5.42
CA LYS A 13 -5.66 9.33 4.30
C LYS A 13 -5.57 7.89 4.75
N SER A 14 -6.04 6.96 3.92
CA SER A 14 -5.78 5.54 4.13
C SER A 14 -4.29 5.23 4.11
N MET A 15 -3.89 4.17 4.79
CA MET A 15 -2.52 3.66 4.73
C MET A 15 -2.29 2.70 3.57
N THR A 16 -3.37 2.13 3.03
CA THR A 16 -3.35 1.29 1.84
C THR A 16 -3.55 2.14 0.60
N GLY A 17 -2.92 1.77 -0.49
CA GLY A 17 -3.08 2.47 -1.75
C GLY A 17 -2.28 1.85 -2.88
N TYR A 18 -2.69 2.20 -4.09
CA TYR A 18 -2.05 1.83 -5.33
C TYR A 18 -1.97 3.06 -6.25
N GLY A 19 -0.80 3.25 -6.85
CA GLY A 19 -0.58 4.29 -7.85
C GLY A 19 0.20 3.73 -9.01
N LYS A 20 -0.19 4.09 -10.22
CA LYS A 20 0.46 3.69 -11.46
C LYS A 20 0.58 4.91 -12.37
N ALA A 21 1.71 5.02 -13.05
CA ALA A 21 1.91 5.96 -14.15
C ALA A 21 2.73 5.31 -15.26
N GLU A 22 2.59 5.81 -16.46
CA GLU A 22 3.23 5.28 -17.65
C GLU A 22 3.83 6.42 -18.47
N ALA A 23 5.06 6.23 -18.95
CA ALA A 23 5.70 7.17 -19.84
C ALA A 23 6.27 6.45 -21.07
N ILE A 24 6.27 7.14 -22.20
CA ILE A 24 6.81 6.64 -23.45
C ILE A 24 8.21 7.21 -23.61
N LEU A 25 9.20 6.33 -23.71
CA LEU A 25 10.59 6.65 -24.08
C LEU A 25 10.80 6.31 -25.56
N GLU A 26 11.86 6.80 -26.18
CA GLU A 26 12.20 6.46 -27.56
C GLU A 26 12.40 4.95 -27.75
N THR A 27 12.95 4.26 -26.74
CA THR A 27 13.24 2.82 -26.76
C THR A 27 12.08 1.93 -26.35
N GLY A 28 11.01 2.48 -25.75
CA GLY A 28 9.88 1.71 -25.27
C GLY A 28 9.02 2.43 -24.26
N LYS A 29 8.17 1.68 -23.58
CA LYS A 29 7.26 2.17 -22.55
C LYS A 29 7.80 1.82 -21.18
N ILE A 30 7.89 2.82 -20.29
CA ILE A 30 8.20 2.63 -18.88
C ILE A 30 6.90 2.73 -18.07
N THR A 31 6.74 1.83 -17.12
CA THR A 31 5.61 1.82 -16.19
C THR A 31 6.16 1.85 -14.76
N VAL A 32 5.69 2.81 -13.98
CA VAL A 32 5.99 2.97 -12.56
C VAL A 32 4.77 2.57 -11.75
N GLU A 33 4.94 1.64 -10.82
CA GLU A 33 3.90 1.23 -9.88
C GLU A 33 4.37 1.42 -8.44
N VAL A 34 3.50 1.97 -7.62
CA VAL A 34 3.71 2.17 -6.18
C VAL A 34 2.57 1.54 -5.42
N ARG A 35 2.90 0.68 -4.47
CA ARG A 35 1.93 0.02 -3.58
C ARG A 35 2.27 0.35 -2.14
N SER A 36 1.27 0.70 -1.36
CA SER A 36 1.42 0.98 0.06
C SER A 36 0.49 0.09 0.86
N LEU A 37 1.05 -0.55 1.89
CA LEU A 37 0.32 -1.33 2.89
C LEU A 37 0.51 -0.72 4.27
N ASN A 38 -0.30 -1.18 5.24
CA ASN A 38 -0.24 -0.69 6.61
C ASN A 38 1.17 -0.91 7.22
N GLY A 39 1.76 0.14 7.79
CA GLY A 39 3.06 0.11 8.45
C GLY A 39 3.20 1.23 9.48
N LYS A 40 4.02 1.00 10.50
CA LYS A 40 4.28 2.00 11.58
C LYS A 40 5.25 3.08 11.12
N THR A 41 6.19 2.71 10.27
CA THR A 41 7.24 3.57 9.68
C THR A 41 7.17 3.47 8.16
N ALA A 42 7.83 4.37 7.45
CA ALA A 42 8.00 4.25 6.01
C ALA A 42 9.10 3.21 5.74
N ASP A 43 8.70 1.99 5.37
CA ASP A 43 9.59 0.95 4.89
C ASP A 43 9.48 0.85 3.37
N ILE A 44 10.55 1.26 2.68
CA ILE A 44 10.54 1.40 1.23
C ILE A 44 11.38 0.30 0.59
N SER A 45 10.74 -0.55 -0.18
CA SER A 45 11.35 -1.62 -0.95
C SER A 45 11.34 -1.27 -2.43
N LEU A 46 12.52 -0.96 -2.99
CA LEU A 46 12.68 -0.73 -4.43
C LEU A 46 12.90 -2.08 -5.12
N LYS A 47 11.87 -2.56 -5.81
CA LYS A 47 11.88 -3.84 -6.53
C LYS A 47 12.13 -3.60 -8.03
N THR A 48 13.29 -3.00 -8.33
CA THR A 48 13.70 -2.72 -9.70
C THR A 48 15.22 -2.84 -9.84
N SER A 49 15.67 -3.38 -10.94
CA SER A 49 17.08 -3.42 -11.31
C SER A 49 17.46 -2.37 -12.37
N MET A 50 16.49 -1.57 -12.80
CA MET A 50 16.66 -0.59 -13.88
C MET A 50 17.03 0.80 -13.36
N LEU A 51 16.78 1.08 -12.08
CA LEU A 51 17.06 2.38 -11.49
C LEU A 51 18.58 2.51 -11.24
N PRO A 52 19.23 3.57 -11.78
CA PRO A 52 20.64 3.86 -11.51
C PRO A 52 20.86 4.08 -9.99
N LYS A 53 21.98 3.56 -9.47
CA LYS A 53 22.28 3.62 -8.03
C LYS A 53 22.40 5.04 -7.49
N ASP A 54 22.86 5.97 -8.30
CA ASP A 54 22.98 7.40 -7.95
C ASP A 54 21.61 8.07 -7.77
N LYS A 55 20.58 7.62 -8.49
CA LYS A 55 19.21 8.13 -8.40
C LYS A 55 18.38 7.45 -7.30
N GLU A 56 18.78 6.27 -6.82
CA GLU A 56 18.05 5.46 -5.86
C GLU A 56 17.72 6.24 -4.56
N MET A 57 18.70 6.95 -4.01
CA MET A 57 18.51 7.70 -2.76
C MET A 57 17.50 8.85 -2.94
N ALA A 58 17.56 9.56 -4.06
CA ALA A 58 16.62 10.65 -4.36
C ALA A 58 15.18 10.12 -4.49
N VAL A 59 15.00 8.97 -5.16
CA VAL A 59 13.68 8.32 -5.29
C VAL A 59 13.15 7.88 -3.94
N ARG A 60 13.98 7.27 -3.07
CA ARG A 60 13.59 6.91 -1.70
C ARG A 60 13.13 8.12 -0.89
N GLN A 61 13.85 9.24 -0.99
CA GLN A 61 13.48 10.48 -0.30
C GLN A 61 12.14 11.04 -0.80
N LYS A 62 11.91 11.04 -2.13
CA LYS A 62 10.63 11.46 -2.72
C LYS A 62 9.47 10.58 -2.23
N ILE A 63 9.64 9.25 -2.24
CA ILE A 63 8.63 8.31 -1.76
C ILE A 63 8.33 8.55 -0.28
N ALA A 64 9.38 8.69 0.57
CA ALA A 64 9.22 8.93 1.99
C ALA A 64 8.48 10.25 2.28
N ALA A 65 8.82 11.31 1.55
CA ALA A 65 8.15 12.60 1.68
C ALA A 65 6.67 12.54 1.26
N ALA A 66 6.37 11.81 0.17
CA ALA A 66 5.01 11.70 -0.36
C ALA A 66 4.08 10.83 0.50
N LEU A 67 4.59 9.74 1.09
CA LEU A 67 3.77 8.71 1.72
C LEU A 67 3.90 8.63 3.25
N THR A 68 4.84 9.34 3.84
CA THR A 68 5.09 9.50 5.28
C THR A 68 5.26 8.20 6.08
N ARG A 69 4.43 7.16 5.87
CA ARG A 69 4.48 5.85 6.53
C ARG A 69 3.79 4.76 5.70
N GLY A 70 4.11 3.52 5.99
CA GLY A 70 3.58 2.32 5.34
C GLY A 70 4.69 1.40 4.84
N ASN A 71 4.35 0.16 4.54
CA ASN A 71 5.22 -0.74 3.79
C ASN A 71 5.00 -0.44 2.31
N ILE A 72 6.01 0.12 1.66
CA ILE A 72 5.90 0.69 0.32
C ILE A 72 6.75 -0.15 -0.64
N ASP A 73 6.09 -0.78 -1.58
CA ASP A 73 6.72 -1.48 -2.70
C ASP A 73 6.70 -0.58 -3.93
N PHE A 74 7.86 -0.37 -4.51
CA PHE A 74 8.07 0.44 -5.71
C PHE A 74 8.62 -0.42 -6.83
N PHE A 75 7.97 -0.39 -7.99
CA PHE A 75 8.32 -1.16 -9.16
C PHE A 75 8.53 -0.23 -10.36
N ILE A 76 9.54 -0.54 -11.16
CA ILE A 76 9.68 -0.01 -12.51
C ILE A 76 9.74 -1.19 -13.47
N THR A 77 8.89 -1.19 -14.47
CA THR A 77 8.88 -2.15 -15.56
C THR A 77 9.08 -1.43 -16.89
N PHE A 78 9.74 -2.09 -17.82
CA PHE A 78 10.01 -1.55 -19.14
C PHE A 78 9.56 -2.54 -20.21
N GLU A 79 8.82 -2.04 -21.19
CA GLU A 79 8.37 -2.78 -22.36
C GLU A 79 9.04 -2.17 -23.59
N PRO A 80 10.01 -2.85 -24.22
CA PRO A 80 10.71 -2.33 -25.40
C PRO A 80 9.78 -2.25 -26.60
N ASN A 81 10.04 -1.29 -27.49
CA ASN A 81 9.37 -1.22 -28.77
C ASN A 81 9.65 -2.49 -29.60
N ALA A 82 8.71 -2.85 -30.48
CA ALA A 82 8.84 -4.06 -31.31
C ALA A 82 10.15 -4.11 -32.15
N ALA A 83 10.64 -2.96 -32.58
CA ALA A 83 11.91 -2.84 -33.30
C ALA A 83 13.15 -3.12 -32.42
N ASP A 84 13.07 -2.78 -31.11
CA ASP A 84 14.18 -2.97 -30.16
C ASP A 84 14.07 -4.27 -29.35
N SER A 85 12.96 -5.02 -29.53
CA SER A 85 12.76 -6.31 -28.87
C SER A 85 13.64 -7.42 -29.45
N ALA A 86 14.18 -7.25 -30.67
CA ALA A 86 15.10 -8.20 -31.29
C ALA A 86 16.44 -8.19 -30.54
N LYS A 87 16.83 -9.33 -29.99
CA LYS A 87 18.12 -9.50 -29.37
C LYS A 87 19.22 -9.24 -30.40
N LYS A 88 20.13 -8.32 -30.13
CA LYS A 88 21.26 -8.01 -30.99
C LYS A 88 22.37 -9.04 -30.77
N ILE A 89 22.93 -9.53 -31.85
CA ILE A 89 24.09 -10.44 -31.80
C ILE A 89 25.34 -9.60 -31.48
N ASN A 90 26.11 -10.03 -30.48
CA ASN A 90 27.44 -9.48 -30.23
C ASN A 90 28.41 -10.01 -31.27
N MET A 91 28.53 -9.30 -32.37
CA MET A 91 29.34 -9.71 -33.53
C MET A 91 30.80 -9.91 -33.17
N ALA A 92 31.36 -9.08 -32.26
CA ALA A 92 32.78 -9.21 -31.86
C ALA A 92 33.01 -10.53 -31.11
N LEU A 93 32.13 -10.85 -30.14
CA LEU A 93 32.21 -12.10 -29.36
C LEU A 93 31.90 -13.33 -30.24
N ALA A 94 30.95 -13.22 -31.15
CA ALA A 94 30.62 -14.29 -32.09
C ALA A 94 31.82 -14.63 -33.00
N MET A 95 32.52 -13.60 -33.48
CA MET A 95 33.75 -13.80 -34.31
C MET A 95 34.89 -14.39 -33.49
N GLU A 96 35.06 -14.00 -32.24
CA GLU A 96 36.06 -14.57 -31.34
C GLU A 96 35.78 -16.05 -31.08
N TYR A 97 34.56 -16.47 -30.79
CA TYR A 97 34.17 -17.87 -30.66
C TYR A 97 34.36 -18.64 -31.98
N TYR A 98 34.07 -18.02 -33.13
CA TYR A 98 34.30 -18.61 -34.42
C TYR A 98 35.79 -18.93 -34.61
N ASN A 99 36.68 -17.97 -34.33
CA ASN A 99 38.13 -18.13 -34.47
C ASN A 99 38.66 -19.21 -33.52
N GLN A 100 38.24 -19.25 -32.28
CA GLN A 100 38.63 -20.25 -31.28
C GLN A 100 38.18 -21.65 -31.68
N LEU A 101 36.96 -21.82 -32.17
CA LEU A 101 36.44 -23.10 -32.64
C LEU A 101 37.17 -23.56 -33.88
N PHE A 102 37.49 -22.64 -34.78
CA PHE A 102 38.27 -22.95 -35.99
C PHE A 102 39.70 -23.41 -35.66
N GLU A 103 40.37 -22.71 -34.74
CA GLU A 103 41.72 -23.09 -34.28
C GLU A 103 41.70 -24.44 -33.55
N LEU A 104 40.70 -24.68 -32.69
CA LEU A 104 40.52 -25.96 -32.02
C LEU A 104 40.30 -27.10 -33.00
N GLY A 105 39.41 -26.91 -33.99
CA GLY A 105 39.17 -27.89 -35.04
C GLY A 105 40.42 -28.23 -35.85
N SER A 106 41.22 -27.21 -36.16
CA SER A 106 42.49 -27.39 -36.87
C SER A 106 43.55 -28.18 -36.06
N LYS A 107 43.62 -27.93 -34.74
CA LYS A 107 44.49 -28.68 -33.82
C LYS A 107 44.08 -30.13 -33.67
N ILE A 108 42.78 -30.41 -33.56
CA ILE A 108 42.23 -31.78 -33.46
C ILE A 108 42.50 -32.56 -34.75
N ALA A 109 42.32 -31.92 -35.91
CA ALA A 109 42.58 -32.52 -37.20
C ALA A 109 44.06 -32.81 -37.39
N GLY A 110 44.99 -31.91 -37.04
CA GLY A 110 46.43 -32.08 -37.10
C GLY A 110 46.93 -33.19 -36.16
N ALA A 111 46.34 -33.34 -34.98
CA ALA A 111 46.73 -34.39 -34.02
C ALA A 111 46.36 -35.81 -34.49
N ASN A 112 45.35 -35.98 -35.32
CA ASN A 112 44.86 -37.27 -35.81
C ASN A 112 45.48 -37.71 -37.18
N GLY A 113 46.39 -36.90 -37.73
CA GLY A 113 47.15 -37.23 -38.96
C GLY A 113 46.27 -37.36 -40.22
N SER A 114 45.00 -36.93 -40.19
CA SER A 114 44.12 -37.05 -41.34
C SER A 114 43.51 -35.69 -41.71
N ILE A 115 43.97 -35.16 -42.83
CA ILE A 115 43.40 -33.93 -43.44
C ILE A 115 41.90 -34.10 -43.78
N VAL A 116 41.45 -35.35 -43.98
CA VAL A 116 40.08 -35.70 -44.26
C VAL A 116 39.17 -35.51 -43.06
N GLY A 117 39.71 -35.63 -41.82
CA GLY A 117 38.93 -35.41 -40.58
C GLY A 117 38.60 -33.93 -40.34
N ALA A 118 39.46 -33.02 -40.71
CA ALA A 118 39.23 -31.58 -40.59
C ALA A 118 38.14 -31.10 -41.55
N ALA A 119 38.14 -31.59 -42.79
CA ALA A 119 37.14 -31.29 -43.79
C ALA A 119 35.74 -31.80 -43.35
N ASN A 120 35.68 -32.98 -42.73
CA ASN A 120 34.42 -33.58 -42.27
C ASN A 120 33.79 -32.94 -41.01
N LEU A 121 34.61 -32.31 -40.14
CA LEU A 121 34.09 -31.51 -39.02
C LEU A 121 33.37 -30.23 -39.53
N TRP A 122 33.69 -29.77 -40.72
CA TRP A 122 33.08 -28.58 -41.34
C TRP A 122 32.10 -28.92 -42.46
N THR A 123 31.88 -30.21 -42.81
CA THR A 123 31.01 -30.64 -43.93
C THR A 123 29.54 -30.67 -43.56
N GLN A 124 29.17 -30.47 -42.30
CA GLN A 124 27.76 -30.29 -41.90
C GLN A 124 27.24 -28.87 -42.21
N GLY A 125 27.98 -28.07 -42.91
CA GLY A 125 27.57 -26.76 -43.42
C GLY A 125 27.81 -25.59 -42.44
N PRO A 126 27.99 -24.38 -42.98
CA PRO A 126 28.23 -23.18 -42.16
C PRO A 126 27.05 -22.86 -41.20
N ASN A 127 25.88 -23.41 -41.44
CA ASN A 127 24.68 -23.18 -40.65
C ASN A 127 24.76 -23.81 -39.26
N ASP A 128 25.40 -24.98 -39.09
CA ASP A 128 25.50 -25.65 -37.77
C ASP A 128 26.47 -24.96 -36.84
N LEU A 129 27.56 -24.42 -37.42
CA LEU A 129 28.56 -23.66 -36.64
C LEU A 129 27.94 -22.33 -36.16
N LEU A 130 27.25 -21.62 -37.03
CA LEU A 130 26.52 -20.40 -36.66
C LEU A 130 25.44 -20.66 -35.60
N ALA A 131 24.69 -21.76 -35.75
CA ALA A 131 23.70 -22.16 -34.77
C ALA A 131 24.31 -22.48 -33.40
N THR A 132 25.51 -23.05 -33.39
CA THR A 132 26.28 -23.34 -32.16
C THR A 132 26.79 -22.05 -31.51
N ILE A 133 27.37 -21.14 -32.29
CA ILE A 133 27.90 -19.86 -31.80
C ILE A 133 26.77 -18.99 -31.23
N ILE A 134 25.59 -18.92 -31.89
CA ILE A 134 24.45 -18.15 -31.43
C ILE A 134 23.94 -18.65 -30.09
N ARG A 135 24.08 -19.94 -29.76
CA ARG A 135 23.70 -20.53 -28.48
C ARG A 135 24.73 -20.35 -27.37
N MET A 136 25.95 -19.88 -27.69
CA MET A 136 26.96 -19.63 -26.68
C MET A 136 26.60 -18.46 -25.78
N PRO A 137 27.03 -18.50 -24.51
CA PRO A 137 26.76 -17.45 -23.54
C PRO A 137 27.17 -16.08 -24.08
N GLU A 138 26.37 -15.05 -23.76
CA GLU A 138 26.62 -13.63 -24.09
C GLU A 138 26.65 -13.26 -25.57
N VAL A 139 26.55 -14.24 -26.51
CA VAL A 139 26.49 -13.95 -27.97
C VAL A 139 25.13 -13.33 -28.34
N MET A 140 24.05 -13.82 -27.72
CA MET A 140 22.70 -13.28 -27.90
C MET A 140 22.28 -12.28 -26.79
N ASP A 141 23.11 -12.13 -25.78
CA ASP A 141 22.92 -11.14 -24.74
C ASP A 141 23.69 -9.88 -25.10
N ALA A 142 23.09 -9.03 -25.90
CA ALA A 142 23.56 -7.65 -25.95
C ALA A 142 23.58 -7.11 -24.52
N LYS A 143 24.66 -6.42 -24.12
CA LYS A 143 24.78 -5.68 -22.86
C LYS A 143 23.42 -5.07 -22.59
N LYS A 144 22.84 -5.31 -21.41
CA LYS A 144 21.65 -4.57 -20.95
C LYS A 144 21.97 -3.09 -21.13
N GLN A 145 21.47 -2.49 -22.18
CA GLN A 145 21.55 -1.04 -22.32
C GLN A 145 20.79 -0.49 -21.11
N ASP A 146 21.43 0.43 -20.39
CA ASP A 146 20.75 1.14 -19.31
C ASP A 146 19.53 1.84 -19.92
N VAL A 147 18.35 1.34 -19.58
CA VAL A 147 17.08 1.88 -20.06
C VAL A 147 16.88 3.30 -19.56
N ILE A 148 17.33 3.57 -18.34
CA ILE A 148 17.27 4.88 -17.70
C ILE A 148 18.64 5.53 -17.82
N THR A 149 18.71 6.59 -18.63
CA THR A 149 19.89 7.43 -18.86
C THR A 149 19.66 8.82 -18.28
N ASP A 150 20.71 9.63 -18.13
CA ASP A 150 20.56 11.01 -17.69
C ASP A 150 19.71 11.86 -18.65
N GLU A 151 19.69 11.52 -19.93
CA GLU A 151 18.90 12.21 -20.96
C GLU A 151 17.39 11.97 -20.78
N ASN A 152 16.96 10.76 -20.46
CA ASN A 152 15.55 10.41 -20.29
C ASN A 152 15.10 10.46 -18.82
N TRP A 153 16.02 10.70 -17.89
CA TRP A 153 15.72 10.80 -16.47
C TRP A 153 14.59 11.78 -16.13
N PRO A 154 14.50 13.00 -16.72
CA PRO A 154 13.40 13.93 -16.41
C PRO A 154 12.02 13.34 -16.71
N VAL A 155 11.90 12.53 -17.76
CA VAL A 155 10.64 11.86 -18.14
C VAL A 155 10.30 10.76 -17.13
N VAL A 156 11.30 9.98 -16.71
CA VAL A 156 11.13 8.94 -15.69
C VAL A 156 10.77 9.56 -14.34
N GLU A 157 11.42 10.64 -13.96
CA GLU A 157 11.16 11.37 -12.73
C GLU A 157 9.73 11.94 -12.70
N ALA A 158 9.27 12.54 -13.79
CA ALA A 158 7.88 12.98 -13.91
C ALA A 158 6.88 11.84 -13.78
N CYS A 159 7.19 10.68 -14.38
CA CYS A 159 6.36 9.48 -14.25
C CYS A 159 6.32 8.96 -12.79
N ILE A 160 7.44 9.03 -12.06
CA ILE A 160 7.47 8.70 -10.62
C ILE A 160 6.58 9.66 -9.83
N ASP A 161 6.70 10.97 -10.08
CA ASP A 161 5.92 11.99 -9.40
C ASP A 161 4.41 11.82 -9.68
N GLU A 162 4.03 11.47 -10.90
CA GLU A 162 2.65 11.15 -11.26
C GLU A 162 2.15 9.88 -10.54
N ALA A 163 2.93 8.82 -10.48
CA ALA A 163 2.56 7.61 -9.74
C ALA A 163 2.36 7.89 -8.24
N LEU A 164 3.20 8.75 -7.65
CA LEU A 164 3.06 9.21 -6.26
C LEU A 164 1.83 10.10 -6.05
N ALA A 165 1.48 10.93 -7.02
CA ALA A 165 0.26 11.72 -6.98
C ALA A 165 -0.99 10.80 -7.05
N ASN A 166 -0.98 9.81 -7.94
CA ASN A 166 -2.07 8.86 -8.11
C ASN A 166 -2.32 8.01 -6.86
N ILE A 167 -1.27 7.49 -6.20
CA ILE A 167 -1.44 6.76 -4.93
C ILE A 167 -1.97 7.67 -3.81
N ASN A 168 -1.53 8.94 -3.75
CA ASN A 168 -2.04 9.88 -2.77
C ASN A 168 -3.50 10.26 -3.01
N ALA A 169 -3.93 10.41 -4.26
CA ALA A 169 -5.32 10.62 -4.62
C ALA A 169 -6.20 9.42 -4.21
N PHE A 170 -5.74 8.21 -4.48
CA PHE A 170 -6.41 6.97 -4.06
C PHE A 170 -6.57 6.91 -2.54
N ARG A 171 -5.47 7.15 -1.78
CA ARG A 171 -5.48 7.16 -0.31
C ARG A 171 -6.39 8.23 0.28
N ALA A 172 -6.48 9.39 -0.37
CA ALA A 172 -7.38 10.47 0.04
C ALA A 172 -8.85 10.08 -0.19
N GLN A 173 -9.18 9.49 -1.32
CA GLN A 173 -10.52 9.02 -1.64
C GLN A 173 -10.99 7.93 -0.67
N GLU A 174 -10.15 6.94 -0.39
CA GLU A 174 -10.44 5.89 0.60
C GLU A 174 -10.58 6.47 2.01
N GLY A 175 -9.70 7.44 2.35
CA GLY A 175 -9.74 8.16 3.63
C GLY A 175 -11.04 8.94 3.83
N GLU A 176 -11.61 9.54 2.78
CA GLU A 176 -12.90 10.23 2.85
C GLU A 176 -14.05 9.27 3.18
N VAL A 177 -14.05 8.09 2.58
CA VAL A 177 -15.05 7.04 2.89
C VAL A 177 -14.94 6.61 4.34
N LEU A 178 -13.72 6.34 4.82
CA LEU A 178 -13.46 5.97 6.21
C LEU A 178 -13.84 7.09 7.19
N TYR A 179 -13.58 8.34 6.86
CA TYR A 179 -13.98 9.49 7.66
C TYR A 179 -15.49 9.52 7.87
N LYS A 180 -16.27 9.40 6.79
CA LYS A 180 -17.75 9.40 6.85
C LYS A 180 -18.28 8.22 7.65
N ASP A 181 -17.72 7.04 7.47
CA ASP A 181 -18.16 5.83 8.21
C ASP A 181 -17.90 5.97 9.72
N VAL A 182 -16.69 6.39 10.10
CA VAL A 182 -16.31 6.52 11.50
C VAL A 182 -17.06 7.64 12.19
N THR A 183 -17.22 8.82 11.57
CA THR A 183 -17.98 9.92 12.14
C THR A 183 -19.45 9.54 12.34
N SER A 184 -20.07 8.89 11.35
CA SER A 184 -21.45 8.40 11.47
C SER A 184 -21.63 7.42 12.63
N LYS A 185 -20.66 6.53 12.85
CA LYS A 185 -20.69 5.58 13.99
C LYS A 185 -20.60 6.29 15.33
N VAL A 186 -19.75 7.31 15.45
CA VAL A 186 -19.64 8.11 16.69
C VAL A 186 -20.91 8.89 16.94
N GLU A 187 -21.52 9.47 15.92
CA GLU A 187 -22.82 10.15 16.02
C GLU A 187 -23.94 9.19 16.46
N ASN A 188 -23.96 7.98 15.92
CA ASN A 188 -24.90 6.93 16.35
C ASN A 188 -24.71 6.55 17.83
N ILE A 189 -23.45 6.44 18.31
CA ILE A 189 -23.17 6.20 19.73
C ILE A 189 -23.72 7.32 20.59
N MET A 190 -23.57 8.58 20.18
CA MET A 190 -24.12 9.72 20.89
C MET A 190 -25.66 9.69 20.92
N GLU A 191 -26.29 9.31 19.83
CA GLU A 191 -27.74 9.17 19.74
C GLU A 191 -28.24 8.01 20.62
N PHE A 192 -27.62 6.85 20.58
CA PHE A 192 -27.97 5.75 21.48
C PHE A 192 -27.79 6.12 22.95
N SER A 193 -26.76 6.89 23.29
CA SER A 193 -26.56 7.40 24.65
C SER A 193 -27.68 8.33 25.11
N ARG A 194 -28.34 9.08 24.21
CA ARG A 194 -29.52 9.87 24.54
C ARG A 194 -30.74 8.98 24.76
N GLN A 195 -30.93 7.95 23.95
CA GLN A 195 -32.06 7.01 24.09
C GLN A 195 -31.97 6.22 25.40
N VAL A 196 -30.79 5.92 25.92
CA VAL A 196 -30.64 5.27 27.23
C VAL A 196 -31.29 6.07 28.34
N GLU A 197 -31.35 7.40 28.26
CA GLU A 197 -31.98 8.28 29.25
C GLU A 197 -33.47 8.00 29.39
N THR A 198 -34.19 7.74 28.29
CA THR A 198 -35.61 7.38 28.32
C THR A 198 -35.85 6.01 28.96
N PHE A 199 -34.98 5.04 28.66
CA PHE A 199 -35.09 3.70 29.24
C PHE A 199 -34.72 3.64 30.73
N GLU A 200 -33.94 4.57 31.26
CA GLU A 200 -33.63 4.65 32.69
C GLU A 200 -34.91 4.94 33.51
N GLN A 201 -35.75 5.85 33.05
CA GLN A 201 -37.02 6.18 33.73
C GLN A 201 -37.96 4.99 33.69
N GLU A 202 -38.19 4.38 32.54
CA GLU A 202 -39.02 3.18 32.38
C GLU A 202 -38.56 2.03 33.28
N ARG A 203 -37.24 1.87 33.42
CA ARG A 203 -36.63 0.82 34.23
C ARG A 203 -36.88 1.04 35.73
N VAL A 204 -36.80 2.26 36.21
CA VAL A 204 -37.11 2.59 37.60
C VAL A 204 -38.58 2.27 37.92
N GLU A 205 -39.51 2.64 37.03
CA GLU A 205 -40.90 2.31 37.14
C GLU A 205 -41.16 0.80 37.13
N ALA A 206 -40.58 0.07 36.21
CA ALA A 206 -40.66 -1.37 36.11
C ALA A 206 -40.14 -2.11 37.36
N ILE A 207 -39.05 -1.62 37.96
CA ILE A 207 -38.53 -2.14 39.23
C ILE A 207 -39.51 -1.93 40.35
N ARG A 208 -40.10 -0.73 40.43
CA ARG A 208 -41.10 -0.38 41.42
C ARG A 208 -42.35 -1.28 41.34
N GLU A 209 -42.88 -1.46 40.13
CA GLU A 209 -44.02 -2.36 39.88
C GLU A 209 -43.68 -3.81 40.23
N LYS A 210 -42.49 -4.29 39.90
CA LYS A 210 -42.03 -5.65 40.24
C LYS A 210 -41.94 -5.89 41.75
N ILE A 211 -41.46 -4.91 42.51
CA ILE A 211 -41.39 -4.99 43.97
C ILE A 211 -42.81 -5.01 44.56
N LEU A 212 -43.68 -4.10 44.12
CA LEU A 212 -45.07 -4.07 44.59
C LEU A 212 -45.85 -5.35 44.25
N GLY A 213 -45.67 -5.89 43.05
CA GLY A 213 -46.26 -7.17 42.63
C GLY A 213 -45.84 -8.33 43.52
N ARG A 214 -44.55 -8.44 43.88
CA ARG A 214 -44.09 -9.45 44.83
C ARG A 214 -44.63 -9.28 46.24
N CYS A 215 -44.74 -8.05 46.73
CA CYS A 215 -45.40 -7.80 48.03
C CYS A 215 -46.85 -8.26 48.03
N ALA A 216 -47.59 -8.01 46.95
CA ALA A 216 -48.96 -8.45 46.79
C ALA A 216 -49.09 -10.00 46.76
N GLU A 217 -48.21 -10.69 46.06
CA GLU A 217 -48.17 -12.18 46.07
C GLU A 217 -47.94 -12.76 47.47
N LEU A 218 -47.10 -12.10 48.27
CA LEU A 218 -46.79 -12.51 49.64
C LEU A 218 -47.85 -12.04 50.65
N LYS A 219 -48.91 -11.37 50.21
CA LYS A 219 -49.94 -10.75 51.05
C LYS A 219 -49.33 -9.84 52.13
N ALA A 220 -48.21 -9.22 51.86
CA ALA A 220 -47.55 -8.27 52.75
C ALA A 220 -47.91 -6.85 52.31
N GLU A 221 -48.35 -6.03 53.27
CA GLU A 221 -48.50 -4.59 53.04
C GLU A 221 -47.08 -3.97 53.02
N PRO A 222 -46.65 -3.33 51.90
CA PRO A 222 -45.34 -2.69 51.83
C PRO A 222 -45.30 -1.47 52.77
N ASP A 223 -44.28 -1.42 53.60
CA ASP A 223 -43.95 -0.18 54.33
C ASP A 223 -43.43 0.84 53.31
N GLN A 224 -44.14 1.92 53.14
CA GLN A 224 -43.86 2.98 52.15
C GLN A 224 -42.42 3.55 52.32
N SER A 225 -42.03 3.82 53.58
CA SER A 225 -40.69 4.36 53.86
C SER A 225 -39.56 3.41 53.48
N ARG A 226 -39.78 2.12 53.69
CA ARG A 226 -38.81 1.07 53.36
C ARG A 226 -38.74 0.82 51.85
N LEU A 227 -39.88 0.90 51.16
CA LEU A 227 -39.92 0.84 49.71
C LEU A 227 -39.16 1.99 49.07
N GLU A 228 -39.32 3.20 49.55
CA GLU A 228 -38.62 4.38 49.07
C GLU A 228 -37.12 4.30 49.32
N GLN A 229 -36.67 3.81 50.46
CA GLN A 229 -35.25 3.59 50.75
C GLN A 229 -34.63 2.55 49.83
N GLU A 230 -35.29 1.43 49.59
CA GLU A 230 -34.83 0.40 48.63
C GLU A 230 -34.80 0.97 47.22
N MET A 231 -35.77 1.76 46.79
CA MET A 231 -35.81 2.40 45.49
C MET A 231 -34.62 3.37 45.30
N ILE A 232 -34.30 4.20 46.32
CA ILE A 232 -33.15 5.09 46.31
C ILE A 232 -31.86 4.27 46.13
N PHE A 233 -31.68 3.18 46.88
CA PHE A 233 -30.53 2.29 46.76
C PHE A 233 -30.41 1.70 45.35
N TYR A 234 -31.52 1.28 44.72
CA TYR A 234 -31.50 0.78 43.34
C TYR A 234 -31.17 1.87 42.34
N ILE A 235 -31.67 3.09 42.50
CA ILE A 235 -31.39 4.24 41.64
C ILE A 235 -29.91 4.59 41.71
N GLU A 236 -29.33 4.72 42.93
CA GLU A 236 -27.89 5.00 43.10
C GLU A 236 -27.01 3.92 42.52
N LYS A 237 -27.35 2.63 42.72
CA LYS A 237 -26.58 1.50 42.18
C LYS A 237 -26.63 1.41 40.67
N LEU A 238 -27.66 1.97 40.04
CA LEU A 238 -27.92 1.93 38.60
C LEU A 238 -27.62 3.28 37.91
N ASP A 239 -27.03 4.23 38.65
CA ASP A 239 -26.70 5.54 38.10
C ASP A 239 -25.58 5.40 37.05
N LEU A 240 -25.96 5.61 35.80
CA LEU A 240 -25.08 5.61 34.63
C LEU A 240 -24.71 7.04 34.20
N ASN A 241 -25.12 8.05 34.97
CA ASN A 241 -24.98 9.44 34.53
C ASN A 241 -23.52 9.85 34.37
N GLU A 242 -22.64 9.43 35.27
CA GLU A 242 -21.18 9.70 35.16
C GLU A 242 -20.60 9.10 33.87
N GLU A 243 -20.90 7.83 33.57
CA GLU A 243 -20.38 7.14 32.38
C GLU A 243 -20.94 7.74 31.10
N ARG A 244 -22.20 8.19 31.09
CA ARG A 244 -22.80 8.88 29.95
C ARG A 244 -22.16 10.23 29.68
N VAL A 245 -21.88 11.00 30.74
CA VAL A 245 -21.18 12.29 30.62
C VAL A 245 -19.76 12.05 30.06
N ARG A 246 -19.04 11.06 30.57
CA ARG A 246 -17.72 10.68 30.05
C ARG A 246 -17.77 10.25 28.58
N LEU A 247 -18.72 9.36 28.24
CA LEU A 247 -18.89 8.90 26.86
C LEU A 247 -19.15 10.07 25.91
N ARG A 248 -20.03 10.99 26.30
CA ARG A 248 -20.35 12.19 25.50
C ARG A 248 -19.12 13.08 25.30
N GLN A 249 -18.31 13.27 26.35
CA GLN A 249 -17.06 14.02 26.25
C GLN A 249 -16.04 13.32 25.34
N HIS A 250 -15.89 11.99 25.45
CA HIS A 250 -14.99 11.22 24.60
C HIS A 250 -15.43 11.27 23.13
N CYS A 251 -16.72 11.10 22.84
CA CYS A 251 -17.24 11.22 21.49
C CYS A 251 -16.99 12.61 20.89
N LYS A 252 -17.25 13.68 21.67
CA LYS A 252 -16.98 15.04 21.23
C LYS A 252 -15.49 15.26 20.97
N TYR A 253 -14.64 14.84 21.88
CA TYR A 253 -13.18 14.96 21.71
C TYR A 253 -12.67 14.17 20.51
N PHE A 254 -13.29 13.01 20.23
CA PHE A 254 -13.00 12.22 19.03
C PHE A 254 -13.34 13.00 17.76
N LEU A 255 -14.56 13.56 17.68
CA LEU A 255 -15.00 14.35 16.52
C LEU A 255 -14.18 15.63 16.32
N ASP A 256 -13.81 16.31 17.39
CA ASP A 256 -12.95 17.49 17.34
C ASP A 256 -11.54 17.13 16.86
N THR A 257 -10.99 16.00 17.34
CA THR A 257 -9.65 15.51 16.97
C THR A 257 -9.60 15.08 15.50
N ILE A 258 -10.61 14.37 15.02
CA ILE A 258 -10.66 13.90 13.63
C ILE A 258 -10.79 15.05 12.63
N ALA A 259 -11.42 16.17 13.04
CA ALA A 259 -11.63 17.34 12.20
C ALA A 259 -10.45 18.32 12.19
N ALA A 260 -9.65 18.37 13.27
CA ALA A 260 -8.63 19.41 13.49
C ALA A 260 -7.19 18.96 13.25
N GLU A 261 -6.89 17.68 13.39
CA GLU A 261 -5.51 17.19 13.38
C GLU A 261 -5.16 16.43 12.08
N ASP A 262 -3.93 16.62 11.60
CA ASP A 262 -3.36 15.83 10.51
C ASP A 262 -3.00 14.41 11.00
N CYS A 263 -3.45 13.40 10.27
CA CYS A 263 -3.12 11.99 10.54
C CYS A 263 -3.40 11.50 11.98
N PRO A 264 -4.59 11.78 12.58
CA PRO A 264 -4.87 11.57 14.00
C PRO A 264 -5.08 10.09 14.39
N GLY A 265 -4.92 9.13 13.49
CA GLY A 265 -5.32 7.74 13.65
C GLY A 265 -4.82 7.06 14.93
N LYS A 266 -3.58 7.33 15.38
CA LYS A 266 -3.06 6.77 16.64
C LYS A 266 -3.76 7.37 17.86
N LYS A 267 -4.02 8.67 17.85
CA LYS A 267 -4.72 9.39 18.91
C LYS A 267 -6.18 8.99 18.97
N LEU A 268 -6.84 8.88 17.82
CA LEU A 268 -8.21 8.39 17.73
C LEU A 268 -8.37 6.97 18.27
N GLY A 269 -7.41 6.08 17.96
CA GLY A 269 -7.39 4.73 18.51
C GLY A 269 -7.25 4.70 20.04
N PHE A 270 -6.51 5.64 20.62
CA PHE A 270 -6.40 5.79 22.07
C PHE A 270 -7.68 6.37 22.71
N ILE A 271 -8.34 7.33 22.05
CA ILE A 271 -9.61 7.92 22.55
C ILE A 271 -10.74 6.89 22.53
N ALA A 272 -10.70 5.94 21.58
CA ALA A 272 -11.72 4.90 21.41
C ALA A 272 -11.58 3.70 22.37
N GLN A 273 -10.47 3.58 23.10
CA GLN A 273 -10.24 2.57 24.15
C GLN A 273 -10.80 3.02 25.50
#